data_c1b2ea06fe4462c41a9ea9081e593dbe
#
_entry.id   c1b2ea06fe4462c41a9ea9081e593dbe
#
_cell.length_a   1.000
_cell.length_b   1.000
_cell.length_c   1.000
_cell.angle_alpha   90.00
_cell.angle_beta   90.00
_cell.angle_gamma   90.00
#
_symmetry.space_group_name_H-M   'P 1'
#
loop_
_entity.id
_entity.type
_entity.pdbx_description
1 polymer ?
#
loop_
_entity_poly.entity_id
_entity_poly.type
_entity_poly.pdbx_seq_one_letter_code
_entity_poly.pdbx_strand_id
1 'polypeptide(L)'
;MTTSQISTLAGRGLSHAIKLKRWVGPGKPVTAKGVLKPSQLPAAAAALGVQVPAKVRTAADVPPIHWPWVAAEAAGLIEVGAAKAVACEVDGDPAQLWLTGLDAVLAAESHDRDRRGACTLCRAVLTAAADEAPLESVGDIVEEYEDAGTAYKSFRQTGQLPVEEAVALLTSFGALDGKKRLTPLGRWAHERFEARAPESVTPDLPAPELLARLAPLPEDEAWRLALRWFGDRRPVYGAAQLLYAAEYAAPVERVAAVDVVAGFGEEALPAWRNCLRHKNLRPHAMAALKSWGEGRGVDGAQRRWLITEYALAARARRGLEDAFHYVRDSGGLAVLEDSDHSGARELHRALTAANFRVRVQQLKISRTTGEWWRVLVPAGTTLGALHEIVRILAGHRGDELHEFEVDGARYSDPFHGLAEHRDEHEIRLSKVFPRPGNGLSYAYDLAQPWEYRITCEKLLEPDPGVRYPACVSVTDPELDRRLARLRMPQPWA
;
A
#
# COMPACT_ATOMS: atom_id res chain seq x y z
N MET A 1 11.28 -4.92 -30.03
CA MET A 1 10.64 -6.23 -29.74
C MET A 1 9.13 -6.09 -29.75
N THR A 2 8.38 -7.15 -30.13
CA THR A 2 6.91 -7.14 -30.03
C THR A 2 6.45 -7.44 -28.60
N THR A 3 5.26 -6.96 -28.22
CA THR A 3 4.63 -7.28 -26.93
C THR A 3 4.56 -8.78 -26.66
N SER A 4 4.23 -9.60 -27.69
CA SER A 4 4.17 -11.06 -27.59
C SER A 4 5.52 -11.71 -27.24
N GLN A 5 6.63 -11.15 -27.73
CA GLN A 5 7.97 -11.65 -27.39
C GLN A 5 8.32 -11.34 -25.93
N ILE A 6 7.99 -10.15 -25.44
CA ILE A 6 8.18 -9.79 -24.04
C ILE A 6 7.35 -10.69 -23.13
N SER A 7 6.05 -10.89 -23.43
CA SER A 7 5.18 -11.77 -22.65
C SER A 7 5.72 -13.22 -22.58
N THR A 8 6.33 -13.73 -23.65
CA THR A 8 6.96 -15.05 -23.68
C THR A 8 8.18 -15.10 -22.73
N LEU A 9 9.04 -14.08 -22.75
CA LEU A 9 10.22 -14.00 -21.89
C LEU A 9 9.83 -13.80 -20.42
N ALA A 10 8.82 -12.98 -20.15
CA ALA A 10 8.27 -12.76 -18.81
C ALA A 10 7.69 -14.06 -18.23
N GLY A 11 6.98 -14.85 -19.03
CA GLY A 11 6.51 -16.18 -18.63
C GLY A 11 7.66 -17.13 -18.24
N ARG A 12 8.82 -17.03 -18.90
CA ARG A 12 10.04 -17.75 -18.50
C ARG A 12 10.63 -17.19 -17.22
N GLY A 13 10.66 -15.87 -17.03
CA GLY A 13 11.09 -15.20 -15.80
C GLY A 13 10.25 -15.60 -14.59
N LEU A 14 8.94 -15.85 -14.78
CA LEU A 14 8.03 -16.37 -13.75
C LEU A 14 8.08 -17.90 -13.58
N SER A 15 8.96 -18.61 -14.26
CA SER A 15 8.96 -20.08 -14.28
C SER A 15 9.00 -20.72 -12.89
N HIS A 16 9.74 -20.16 -11.95
CA HIS A 16 9.78 -20.65 -10.56
C HIS A 16 8.46 -20.37 -9.82
N ALA A 17 7.85 -19.21 -9.99
CA ALA A 17 6.53 -18.88 -9.43
C ALA A 17 5.45 -19.82 -9.99
N ILE A 18 5.49 -20.13 -11.30
CA ILE A 18 4.58 -21.09 -11.95
C ILE A 18 4.80 -22.50 -11.48
N LYS A 19 6.06 -22.95 -11.29
CA LYS A 19 6.36 -24.25 -10.70
C LYS A 19 5.84 -24.36 -9.27
N LEU A 20 5.99 -23.26 -8.51
CA LEU A 20 5.50 -23.18 -7.14
C LEU A 20 3.97 -23.25 -7.08
N LYS A 21 3.25 -22.52 -7.95
CA LYS A 21 1.78 -22.64 -8.14
C LYS A 21 1.39 -24.12 -8.32
N ARG A 22 2.04 -24.83 -9.25
CA ARG A 22 1.75 -26.24 -9.52
C ARG A 22 1.99 -27.13 -8.29
N TRP A 23 3.10 -26.89 -7.56
CA TRP A 23 3.43 -27.63 -6.35
C TRP A 23 2.46 -27.33 -5.20
N VAL A 24 2.01 -26.08 -5.05
CA VAL A 24 1.00 -25.65 -4.07
C VAL A 24 -0.32 -26.40 -4.33
N GLY A 25 -0.77 -26.48 -5.57
CA GLY A 25 -1.96 -27.24 -5.98
C GLY A 25 -3.19 -26.92 -5.13
N PRO A 26 -3.91 -27.95 -4.62
CA PRO A 26 -5.14 -27.76 -3.83
C PRO A 26 -4.89 -27.20 -2.43
N GLY A 27 -3.62 -27.14 -1.99
CA GLY A 27 -3.26 -26.48 -0.75
C GLY A 27 -1.98 -26.96 -0.10
N LYS A 28 -1.23 -26.01 0.44
CA LYS A 28 -0.05 -26.24 1.30
C LYS A 28 -0.19 -25.46 2.60
N PRO A 29 0.19 -26.04 3.75
CA PRO A 29 0.13 -25.34 5.02
C PRO A 29 1.14 -24.19 5.06
N VAL A 30 0.70 -23.05 5.58
CA VAL A 30 1.54 -21.86 5.79
C VAL A 30 1.66 -21.54 7.27
N THR A 31 2.64 -20.71 7.60
CA THR A 31 2.80 -20.11 8.93
C THR A 31 1.76 -19.02 9.16
N ALA A 32 1.67 -18.51 10.38
CA ALA A 32 0.85 -17.34 10.68
C ALA A 32 1.25 -16.09 9.86
N LYS A 33 2.47 -15.99 9.38
CA LYS A 33 2.95 -14.90 8.50
C LYS A 33 2.68 -15.13 7.00
N GLY A 34 1.95 -16.17 6.62
CA GLY A 34 1.66 -16.46 5.21
C GLY A 34 2.81 -17.08 4.42
N VAL A 35 3.93 -17.39 5.04
CA VAL A 35 5.06 -18.05 4.39
C VAL A 35 5.04 -19.55 4.60
N LEU A 36 5.74 -20.30 3.75
CA LEU A 36 5.86 -21.75 3.87
C LEU A 36 6.42 -22.15 5.24
N LYS A 37 5.85 -23.22 5.83
CA LYS A 37 6.42 -23.82 7.04
C LYS A 37 7.79 -24.42 6.74
N PRO A 38 8.77 -24.37 7.65
CA PRO A 38 10.09 -24.96 7.45
C PRO A 38 10.05 -26.42 7.02
N SER A 39 9.09 -27.21 7.49
CA SER A 39 8.87 -28.59 7.09
C SER A 39 8.49 -28.78 5.61
N GLN A 40 8.02 -27.75 4.92
CA GLN A 40 7.66 -27.79 3.51
C GLN A 40 8.84 -27.40 2.58
N LEU A 41 9.89 -26.79 3.11
CA LEU A 41 11.01 -26.27 2.32
C LEU A 41 11.73 -27.35 1.48
N PRO A 42 12.02 -28.57 1.98
CA PRO A 42 12.65 -29.61 1.17
C PRO A 42 11.81 -29.99 -0.06
N ALA A 43 10.49 -30.10 0.12
CA ALA A 43 9.57 -30.46 -0.96
C ALA A 43 9.41 -29.29 -1.97
N ALA A 44 9.35 -28.07 -1.50
CA ALA A 44 9.32 -26.88 -2.35
C ALA A 44 10.62 -26.74 -3.17
N ALA A 45 11.77 -26.95 -2.50
CA ALA A 45 13.08 -26.93 -3.14
C ALA A 45 13.20 -27.99 -4.25
N ALA A 46 12.76 -29.21 -3.99
CA ALA A 46 12.74 -30.29 -4.99
C ALA A 46 11.85 -29.90 -6.20
N ALA A 47 10.68 -29.29 -5.96
CA ALA A 47 9.78 -28.84 -7.02
C ALA A 47 10.36 -27.71 -7.88
N LEU A 48 11.16 -26.82 -7.26
CA LEU A 48 11.84 -25.71 -7.94
C LEU A 48 13.18 -26.14 -8.57
N GLY A 49 13.79 -27.23 -8.12
CA GLY A 49 15.14 -27.64 -8.51
C GLY A 49 16.23 -26.79 -7.86
N VAL A 50 16.00 -26.30 -6.62
CA VAL A 50 16.94 -25.45 -5.86
C VAL A 50 17.42 -26.17 -4.61
N GLN A 51 18.54 -25.69 -4.04
CA GLN A 51 19.08 -26.24 -2.80
C GLN A 51 18.61 -25.43 -1.60
N VAL A 52 18.43 -26.09 -0.46
CA VAL A 52 18.10 -25.46 0.82
C VAL A 52 19.26 -25.65 1.78
N PRO A 53 19.71 -24.61 2.50
CA PRO A 53 20.70 -24.76 3.56
C PRO A 53 20.26 -25.74 4.65
N ALA A 54 21.21 -26.43 5.28
CA ALA A 54 20.92 -27.44 6.31
C ALA A 54 20.23 -26.87 7.57
N LYS A 55 20.39 -25.56 7.84
CA LYS A 55 19.77 -24.87 8.97
C LYS A 55 19.04 -23.64 8.45
N VAL A 56 17.70 -23.70 8.44
CA VAL A 56 16.81 -22.60 8.02
C VAL A 56 15.79 -22.38 9.13
N ARG A 57 15.60 -21.12 9.54
CA ARG A 57 14.60 -20.73 10.56
C ARG A 57 13.25 -20.49 9.92
N THR A 58 13.24 -19.79 8.79
CA THR A 58 12.01 -19.42 8.06
C THR A 58 12.21 -19.64 6.56
N ALA A 59 11.12 -19.69 5.79
CA ALA A 59 11.20 -19.73 4.33
C ALA A 59 11.79 -18.43 3.75
N ALA A 60 11.66 -17.30 4.45
CA ALA A 60 12.25 -16.03 4.06
C ALA A 60 13.80 -16.09 4.01
N ASP A 61 14.43 -16.95 4.82
CA ASP A 61 15.89 -17.14 4.80
C ASP A 61 16.40 -17.89 3.55
N VAL A 62 15.50 -18.24 2.62
CA VAL A 62 15.83 -19.01 1.41
C VAL A 62 15.34 -18.26 0.16
N PRO A 63 16.08 -17.23 -0.31
CA PRO A 63 15.69 -16.40 -1.45
C PRO A 63 15.19 -17.19 -2.68
N PRO A 64 15.84 -18.31 -3.11
CA PRO A 64 15.36 -19.08 -4.25
C PRO A 64 13.96 -19.71 -4.09
N ILE A 65 13.41 -19.74 -2.88
CA ILE A 65 12.03 -20.19 -2.59
C ILE A 65 11.16 -18.98 -2.23
N HIS A 66 11.70 -18.04 -1.45
CA HIS A 66 10.98 -16.87 -0.96
C HIS A 66 10.56 -15.93 -2.10
N TRP A 67 11.47 -15.55 -2.97
CA TRP A 67 11.16 -14.67 -4.10
C TRP A 67 10.06 -15.22 -5.03
N PRO A 68 10.14 -16.49 -5.51
CA PRO A 68 9.04 -17.08 -6.27
C PRO A 68 7.73 -17.17 -5.49
N TRP A 69 7.77 -17.33 -4.15
CA TRP A 69 6.57 -17.34 -3.31
C TRP A 69 5.89 -15.97 -3.31
N VAL A 70 6.64 -14.92 -2.99
CA VAL A 70 6.14 -13.53 -2.98
C VAL A 70 5.63 -13.13 -4.37
N ALA A 71 6.39 -13.45 -5.41
CA ALA A 71 5.98 -13.16 -6.79
C ALA A 71 4.70 -13.92 -7.19
N ALA A 72 4.55 -15.19 -6.78
CA ALA A 72 3.37 -15.98 -7.08
C ALA A 72 2.12 -15.46 -6.37
N GLU A 73 2.24 -15.02 -5.12
CA GLU A 73 1.17 -14.40 -4.36
C GLU A 73 0.74 -13.07 -4.99
N ALA A 74 1.69 -12.17 -5.25
CA ALA A 74 1.41 -10.86 -5.82
C ALA A 74 0.84 -10.92 -7.24
N ALA A 75 1.30 -11.87 -8.06
CA ALA A 75 0.76 -12.12 -9.39
C ALA A 75 -0.58 -12.87 -9.36
N GLY A 76 -1.14 -13.19 -8.18
CA GLY A 76 -2.40 -13.93 -8.04
C GLY A 76 -2.32 -15.41 -8.43
N LEU A 77 -1.12 -15.95 -8.67
CA LEU A 77 -0.91 -17.37 -9.01
C LEU A 77 -1.22 -18.30 -7.84
N ILE A 78 -1.08 -17.81 -6.61
CA ILE A 78 -1.50 -18.46 -5.39
C ILE A 78 -2.24 -17.47 -4.50
N GLU A 79 -3.22 -17.99 -3.75
CA GLU A 79 -3.90 -17.24 -2.70
C GLU A 79 -3.43 -17.77 -1.34
N VAL A 80 -2.92 -16.89 -0.50
CA VAL A 80 -2.38 -17.24 0.82
C VAL A 80 -3.41 -16.91 1.90
N GLY A 81 -4.12 -17.95 2.35
CA GLY A 81 -5.08 -17.82 3.46
C GLY A 81 -4.43 -18.01 4.84
N ALA A 82 -5.25 -17.99 5.88
CA ALA A 82 -4.79 -18.04 7.28
C ALA A 82 -4.00 -19.29 7.67
N ALA A 83 -4.28 -20.43 7.05
CA ALA A 83 -3.67 -21.74 7.41
C ALA A 83 -3.03 -22.43 6.21
N LYS A 84 -3.43 -22.10 5.01
CA LYS A 84 -2.97 -22.74 3.78
C LYS A 84 -2.92 -21.75 2.62
N ALA A 85 -2.01 -22.00 1.67
CA ALA A 85 -2.02 -21.40 0.36
C ALA A 85 -2.65 -22.35 -0.66
N VAL A 86 -3.35 -21.83 -1.65
CA VAL A 86 -3.97 -22.60 -2.74
C VAL A 86 -3.56 -22.01 -4.09
N ALA A 87 -3.47 -22.85 -5.12
CA ALA A 87 -3.21 -22.41 -6.48
C ALA A 87 -4.48 -21.76 -7.08
N CYS A 88 -4.29 -20.64 -7.80
CA CYS A 88 -5.37 -19.90 -8.48
C CYS A 88 -5.12 -19.89 -9.98
N GLU A 89 -6.22 -19.90 -10.77
CA GLU A 89 -6.12 -19.59 -12.20
C GLU A 89 -6.13 -18.07 -12.38
N VAL A 90 -5.22 -17.58 -13.22
CA VAL A 90 -5.07 -16.14 -13.48
C VAL A 90 -5.04 -15.94 -14.99
N ASP A 91 -5.95 -15.12 -15.47
CA ASP A 91 -5.94 -14.59 -16.82
C ASP A 91 -5.27 -13.21 -16.80
N GLY A 92 -4.13 -13.09 -17.44
CA GLY A 92 -3.39 -11.83 -17.50
C GLY A 92 -2.19 -11.90 -18.45
N ASP A 93 -1.73 -10.72 -18.89
CA ASP A 93 -0.51 -10.64 -19.69
C ASP A 93 0.69 -11.05 -18.82
N PRO A 94 1.46 -12.07 -19.21
CA PRO A 94 2.64 -12.51 -18.48
C PRO A 94 3.65 -11.41 -18.19
N ALA A 95 3.77 -10.40 -19.03
CA ALA A 95 4.65 -9.26 -18.81
C ALA A 95 4.19 -8.42 -17.60
N GLN A 96 2.88 -8.18 -17.50
CA GLN A 96 2.32 -7.46 -16.36
C GLN A 96 2.40 -8.28 -15.05
N LEU A 97 2.11 -9.59 -15.13
CA LEU A 97 2.25 -10.48 -13.97
C LEU A 97 3.70 -10.55 -13.47
N TRP A 98 4.65 -10.59 -14.41
CA TRP A 98 6.07 -10.57 -14.09
C TRP A 98 6.49 -9.28 -13.37
N LEU A 99 6.05 -8.13 -13.89
CA LEU A 99 6.36 -6.83 -13.29
C LEU A 99 5.75 -6.70 -11.89
N THR A 100 4.48 -7.10 -11.73
CA THR A 100 3.81 -7.14 -10.42
C THR A 100 4.55 -8.04 -9.43
N GLY A 101 4.98 -9.22 -9.88
CA GLY A 101 5.75 -10.14 -9.06
C GLY A 101 7.11 -9.59 -8.65
N LEU A 102 7.84 -8.96 -9.59
CA LEU A 102 9.12 -8.33 -9.30
C LEU A 102 8.97 -7.16 -8.33
N ASP A 103 8.01 -6.26 -8.58
CA ASP A 103 7.72 -5.11 -7.69
C ASP A 103 7.42 -5.57 -6.25
N ALA A 104 6.66 -6.67 -6.09
CA ALA A 104 6.34 -7.22 -4.77
C ALA A 104 7.57 -7.82 -4.07
N VAL A 105 8.45 -8.50 -4.82
CA VAL A 105 9.71 -9.02 -4.25
C VAL A 105 10.61 -7.88 -3.83
N LEU A 106 10.76 -6.86 -4.64
CA LEU A 106 11.53 -5.67 -4.29
C LEU A 106 10.99 -5.00 -3.02
N ALA A 107 9.66 -4.96 -2.87
CA ALA A 107 9.04 -4.45 -1.66
C ALA A 107 9.27 -5.33 -0.43
N ALA A 108 9.34 -6.65 -0.59
CA ALA A 108 9.56 -7.60 0.50
C ALA A 108 11.02 -7.65 0.96
N GLU A 109 11.97 -7.47 0.03
CA GLU A 109 13.42 -7.50 0.29
C GLU A 109 13.97 -6.16 0.79
N SER A 110 13.20 -5.07 0.72
CA SER A 110 13.63 -3.81 1.30
C SER A 110 13.71 -3.94 2.82
N HIS A 111 14.88 -4.31 3.33
CA HIS A 111 15.20 -4.38 4.76
C HIS A 111 15.14 -2.99 5.40
N ASP A 112 15.25 -1.97 4.59
CA ASP A 112 15.03 -0.60 4.99
C ASP A 112 13.64 -0.21 4.50
N ARG A 113 12.72 -0.21 5.40
CA ARG A 113 11.42 0.43 5.55
C ARG A 113 10.93 1.32 4.39
N ASP A 114 11.75 1.44 3.34
CA ASP A 114 11.48 2.19 2.14
C ASP A 114 11.46 1.26 0.91
N ARG A 115 10.26 1.05 0.37
CA ARG A 115 10.03 0.40 -0.94
C ARG A 115 10.94 0.95 -2.05
N ARG A 116 11.46 2.17 -1.88
CA ARG A 116 12.30 2.88 -2.83
C ARG A 116 13.69 2.29 -2.89
N GLY A 117 14.31 1.92 -1.75
CA GLY A 117 15.71 1.54 -1.72
C GLY A 117 16.05 0.31 -2.56
N ALA A 118 15.28 -0.78 -2.43
CA ALA A 118 15.53 -1.97 -3.26
C ALA A 118 15.18 -1.73 -4.73
N CYS A 119 14.12 -0.95 -5.02
CA CYS A 119 13.75 -0.55 -6.38
C CYS A 119 14.84 0.33 -6.99
N THR A 120 15.32 1.34 -6.27
CA THR A 120 16.40 2.24 -6.68
C THR A 120 17.70 1.50 -6.98
N LEU A 121 18.09 0.56 -6.12
CA LEU A 121 19.29 -0.26 -6.33
C LEU A 121 19.15 -1.17 -7.56
N CYS A 122 18.02 -1.83 -7.74
CA CYS A 122 17.77 -2.65 -8.93
C CYS A 122 17.72 -1.81 -10.21
N ARG A 123 17.14 -0.61 -10.15
CA ARG A 123 17.19 0.36 -11.24
C ARG A 123 18.62 0.73 -11.59
N ALA A 124 19.44 1.08 -10.60
CA ALA A 124 20.85 1.43 -10.81
C ALA A 124 21.67 0.27 -11.40
N VAL A 125 21.44 -0.97 -10.96
CA VAL A 125 22.06 -2.17 -11.55
C VAL A 125 21.64 -2.35 -13.01
N LEU A 126 20.37 -2.12 -13.34
CA LEU A 126 19.89 -2.21 -14.72
C LEU A 126 20.47 -1.09 -15.59
N THR A 127 20.64 0.13 -15.05
CA THR A 127 21.28 1.26 -15.73
C THR A 127 22.76 0.95 -16.00
N ALA A 128 23.52 0.52 -14.97
CA ALA A 128 24.91 0.10 -15.15
C ALA A 128 25.06 -0.99 -16.24
N ALA A 129 24.16 -1.97 -16.24
CA ALA A 129 24.16 -3.03 -17.25
C ALA A 129 23.70 -2.55 -18.64
N ALA A 130 22.90 -1.48 -18.75
CA ALA A 130 22.51 -0.87 -20.01
C ALA A 130 23.66 -0.08 -20.65
N ASP A 131 24.44 0.59 -19.81
CA ASP A 131 25.57 1.42 -20.19
C ASP A 131 26.89 0.62 -20.30
N GLU A 132 26.82 -0.71 -20.12
CA GLU A 132 27.97 -1.59 -20.06
C GLU A 132 29.01 -1.14 -19.01
N ALA A 133 28.55 -0.45 -17.96
CA ALA A 133 29.40 0.06 -16.88
C ALA A 133 29.71 -1.05 -15.85
N PRO A 134 30.84 -0.95 -15.14
CA PRO A 134 31.17 -1.92 -14.09
C PRO A 134 30.22 -1.81 -12.90
N LEU A 135 29.97 -2.92 -12.20
CA LEU A 135 29.05 -2.93 -11.05
C LEU A 135 29.51 -2.06 -9.88
N GLU A 136 30.81 -1.75 -9.82
CA GLU A 136 31.39 -0.81 -8.85
C GLU A 136 30.83 0.60 -9.00
N SER A 137 30.39 0.98 -10.22
CA SER A 137 29.77 2.29 -10.48
C SER A 137 28.31 2.40 -10.01
N VAL A 138 27.68 1.31 -9.58
CA VAL A 138 26.29 1.32 -9.12
C VAL A 138 26.07 2.30 -7.96
N GLY A 139 27.07 2.45 -7.07
CA GLY A 139 27.03 3.44 -5.99
C GLY A 139 26.92 4.88 -6.49
N ASP A 140 27.73 5.23 -7.49
CA ASP A 140 27.73 6.57 -8.09
C ASP A 140 26.40 6.83 -8.82
N ILE A 141 25.87 5.83 -9.54
CA ILE A 141 24.57 5.92 -10.22
C ILE A 141 23.43 6.14 -9.21
N VAL A 142 23.47 5.45 -8.05
CA VAL A 142 22.49 5.65 -6.99
C VAL A 142 22.56 7.06 -6.41
N GLU A 143 23.76 7.65 -6.30
CA GLU A 143 23.92 9.03 -5.82
C GLU A 143 23.29 10.08 -6.75
N GLU A 144 23.20 9.78 -8.04
CA GLU A 144 22.57 10.67 -9.03
C GLU A 144 21.03 10.65 -8.97
N TYR A 145 20.44 9.62 -8.35
CA TYR A 145 19.00 9.51 -8.27
C TYR A 145 18.43 10.35 -7.12
N GLU A 146 17.42 11.17 -7.42
CA GLU A 146 16.80 12.04 -6.43
C GLU A 146 16.04 11.28 -5.33
N ASP A 147 15.55 10.08 -5.64
CA ASP A 147 14.84 9.21 -4.73
C ASP A 147 15.75 8.34 -3.85
N ALA A 148 17.07 8.39 -4.09
CA ALA A 148 18.06 7.62 -3.35
C ALA A 148 18.39 8.16 -1.95
N GLY A 149 17.90 9.36 -1.61
CA GLY A 149 18.39 10.14 -0.47
C GLY A 149 18.40 9.43 0.88
N THR A 150 17.40 8.61 1.20
CA THR A 150 17.27 7.97 2.52
C THR A 150 17.82 6.55 2.52
N ALA A 151 17.49 5.76 1.50
CA ALA A 151 17.98 4.40 1.37
C ALA A 151 19.52 4.37 1.24
N TYR A 152 20.09 5.29 0.47
CA TYR A 152 21.53 5.42 0.33
C TYR A 152 22.24 5.84 1.62
N LYS A 153 21.65 6.75 2.41
CA LYS A 153 22.22 7.16 3.70
C LYS A 153 22.28 5.98 4.69
N SER A 154 21.30 5.11 4.70
CA SER A 154 21.28 3.90 5.51
C SER A 154 22.36 2.92 5.08
N PHE A 155 22.53 2.66 3.78
CA PHE A 155 23.60 1.80 3.25
C PHE A 155 25.00 2.38 3.46
N ARG A 156 25.16 3.69 3.39
CA ARG A 156 26.44 4.36 3.68
C ARG A 156 26.87 4.20 5.14
N GLN A 157 25.92 4.10 6.07
CA GLN A 157 26.18 3.82 7.49
C GLN A 157 26.60 2.37 7.73
N THR A 158 26.15 1.41 6.92
CA THR A 158 26.49 -0.02 7.02
C THR A 158 27.69 -0.42 6.16
N GLY A 159 28.19 0.45 5.29
CA GLY A 159 29.46 0.31 4.55
C GLY A 159 29.40 -0.48 3.25
N GLN A 160 28.27 -1.11 2.84
CA GLN A 160 28.15 -1.82 1.58
C GLN A 160 26.74 -1.81 1.02
N LEU A 161 26.61 -1.38 -0.26
CA LEU A 161 25.37 -1.59 -1.03
C LEU A 161 25.25 -3.08 -1.36
N PRO A 162 24.08 -3.74 -1.19
CA PRO A 162 23.89 -5.15 -1.50
C PRO A 162 23.71 -5.39 -3.01
N VAL A 163 24.69 -4.92 -3.82
CA VAL A 163 24.65 -5.00 -5.29
C VAL A 163 24.55 -6.44 -5.77
N GLU A 164 25.29 -7.36 -5.14
CA GLU A 164 25.26 -8.79 -5.52
C GLU A 164 23.89 -9.43 -5.27
N GLU A 165 23.16 -9.00 -4.24
CA GLU A 165 21.80 -9.46 -3.98
C GLU A 165 20.82 -8.95 -5.04
N ALA A 166 20.93 -7.66 -5.42
CA ALA A 166 20.15 -7.10 -6.50
C ALA A 166 20.43 -7.78 -7.86
N VAL A 167 21.70 -8.08 -8.15
CA VAL A 167 22.10 -8.85 -9.33
C VAL A 167 21.52 -10.26 -9.30
N ALA A 168 21.60 -10.96 -8.16
CA ALA A 168 21.06 -12.31 -8.00
C ALA A 168 19.53 -12.32 -8.21
N LEU A 169 18.83 -11.34 -7.65
CA LEU A 169 17.38 -11.17 -7.80
C LEU A 169 17.04 -10.92 -9.29
N LEU A 170 17.63 -9.93 -9.92
CA LEU A 170 17.38 -9.60 -11.33
C LEU A 170 17.73 -10.77 -12.27
N THR A 171 18.78 -11.54 -11.95
CA THR A 171 19.14 -12.75 -12.69
C THR A 171 18.09 -13.84 -12.51
N SER A 172 17.58 -14.05 -11.30
CA SER A 172 16.56 -15.05 -11.01
C SER A 172 15.23 -14.77 -11.72
N PHE A 173 14.92 -13.49 -11.94
CA PHE A 173 13.77 -13.04 -12.71
C PHE A 173 14.03 -12.95 -14.22
N GLY A 174 15.25 -13.26 -14.68
CA GLY A 174 15.63 -13.26 -16.09
C GLY A 174 15.82 -11.87 -16.69
N ALA A 175 15.95 -10.82 -15.87
CA ALA A 175 16.31 -9.48 -16.32
C ALA A 175 17.79 -9.37 -16.68
N LEU A 176 18.65 -10.09 -15.95
CA LEU A 176 20.08 -10.24 -16.27
C LEU A 176 20.39 -11.68 -16.70
N ASP A 177 21.39 -11.85 -17.56
CA ASP A 177 21.97 -13.15 -17.89
C ASP A 177 23.04 -13.59 -16.87
N GLY A 178 23.53 -14.83 -16.99
CA GLY A 178 24.60 -15.34 -16.13
C GLY A 178 25.95 -14.61 -16.22
N LYS A 179 26.07 -13.69 -17.16
CA LYS A 179 27.24 -12.78 -17.30
C LYS A 179 26.92 -11.36 -16.83
N LYS A 180 25.81 -11.18 -16.10
CA LYS A 180 25.34 -9.90 -15.55
C LYS A 180 24.97 -8.86 -16.62
N ARG A 181 24.67 -9.28 -17.86
CA ARG A 181 24.28 -8.41 -18.97
C ARG A 181 22.76 -8.37 -19.10
N LEU A 182 22.23 -7.24 -19.58
CA LEU A 182 20.80 -7.09 -19.83
C LEU A 182 20.30 -8.13 -20.85
N THR A 183 19.29 -8.87 -20.44
CA THR A 183 18.45 -9.62 -21.37
C THR A 183 17.47 -8.68 -22.08
N PRO A 184 16.79 -9.13 -23.14
CA PRO A 184 15.69 -8.34 -23.72
C PRO A 184 14.56 -8.01 -22.72
N LEU A 185 14.28 -8.90 -21.76
CA LEU A 185 13.32 -8.65 -20.67
C LEU A 185 13.88 -7.60 -19.70
N GLY A 186 15.17 -7.68 -19.38
CA GLY A 186 15.85 -6.68 -18.53
C GLY A 186 15.86 -5.29 -19.16
N ARG A 187 16.05 -5.18 -20.47
CA ARG A 187 15.99 -3.91 -21.20
C ARG A 187 14.56 -3.32 -21.14
N TRP A 188 13.55 -4.15 -21.35
CA TRP A 188 12.14 -3.75 -21.20
C TRP A 188 11.82 -3.32 -19.76
N ALA A 189 12.36 -4.02 -18.75
CA ALA A 189 12.21 -3.64 -17.35
C ALA A 189 12.89 -2.31 -17.03
N HIS A 190 14.13 -2.13 -17.50
CA HIS A 190 14.87 -0.88 -17.34
C HIS A 190 14.09 0.32 -17.89
N GLU A 191 13.58 0.24 -19.11
CA GLU A 191 12.71 1.27 -19.69
C GLU A 191 11.50 1.59 -18.81
N ARG A 192 10.91 0.57 -18.15
CA ARG A 192 9.77 0.75 -17.23
C ARG A 192 10.16 1.42 -15.92
N PHE A 193 11.31 1.06 -15.36
CA PHE A 193 11.81 1.71 -14.15
C PHE A 193 12.18 3.16 -14.43
N GLU A 194 12.87 3.45 -15.53
CA GLU A 194 13.21 4.83 -15.94
C GLU A 194 11.93 5.65 -16.20
N ALA A 195 10.93 5.05 -16.87
CA ALA A 195 9.65 5.74 -17.11
C ALA A 195 8.87 6.04 -15.82
N ARG A 196 9.10 5.29 -14.74
CA ARG A 196 8.47 5.50 -13.42
C ARG A 196 9.30 6.41 -12.51
N ALA A 197 10.52 6.72 -12.90
CA ALA A 197 11.41 7.54 -12.09
C ALA A 197 10.84 8.95 -11.91
N PRO A 198 10.97 9.55 -10.72
CA PRO A 198 10.51 10.92 -10.47
C PRO A 198 11.10 11.94 -11.45
N GLU A 199 12.36 11.77 -11.83
CA GLU A 199 13.09 12.65 -12.75
C GLU A 199 12.49 12.68 -14.17
N SER A 200 11.74 11.65 -14.55
CA SER A 200 11.05 11.59 -15.84
C SER A 200 9.79 12.47 -15.90
N VAL A 201 9.36 13.03 -14.76
CA VAL A 201 8.25 13.98 -14.71
C VAL A 201 8.78 15.41 -14.93
N THR A 202 8.48 15.93 -16.10
CA THR A 202 8.81 17.30 -16.49
C THR A 202 7.55 18.11 -16.72
N PRO A 203 7.62 19.45 -16.74
CA PRO A 203 6.48 20.29 -17.04
C PRO A 203 5.81 19.98 -18.39
N ASP A 204 6.52 19.42 -19.37
CA ASP A 204 5.99 19.10 -20.69
C ASP A 204 5.28 17.73 -20.77
N LEU A 205 5.33 16.93 -19.70
CA LEU A 205 4.63 15.66 -19.65
C LEU A 205 3.12 15.89 -19.83
N PRO A 206 2.44 15.14 -20.72
CA PRO A 206 0.99 15.26 -20.87
C PRO A 206 0.23 14.97 -19.57
N ALA A 207 -0.76 15.79 -19.22
CA ALA A 207 -1.55 15.64 -17.98
C ALA A 207 -2.16 14.22 -17.79
N PRO A 208 -2.68 13.52 -18.82
CA PRO A 208 -3.14 12.12 -18.65
C PRO A 208 -2.02 11.17 -18.25
N GLU A 209 -0.80 11.34 -18.74
CA GLU A 209 0.34 10.51 -18.36
C GLU A 209 0.77 10.79 -16.92
N LEU A 210 0.73 12.06 -16.49
CA LEU A 210 0.93 12.42 -15.10
C LEU A 210 -0.11 11.73 -14.21
N LEU A 211 -1.40 11.80 -14.55
CA LEU A 211 -2.48 11.18 -13.76
C LEU A 211 -2.27 9.68 -13.55
N ALA A 212 -1.85 8.96 -14.59
CA ALA A 212 -1.54 7.54 -14.49
C ALA A 212 -0.38 7.25 -13.51
N ARG A 213 0.57 8.19 -13.35
CA ARG A 213 1.68 8.07 -12.39
C ARG A 213 1.26 8.46 -10.97
N LEU A 214 0.41 9.46 -10.81
CA LEU A 214 -0.10 9.91 -9.50
C LEU A 214 -1.03 8.89 -8.87
N ALA A 215 -1.86 8.24 -9.67
CA ALA A 215 -2.94 7.37 -9.21
C ALA A 215 -2.53 6.27 -8.20
N PRO A 216 -1.41 5.55 -8.36
CA PRO A 216 -0.97 4.51 -7.43
C PRO A 216 -0.20 5.02 -6.22
N LEU A 217 0.18 6.30 -6.19
CA LEU A 217 1.06 6.87 -5.16
C LEU A 217 0.28 7.26 -3.89
N PRO A 218 0.92 7.22 -2.71
CA PRO A 218 0.47 7.93 -1.53
C PRO A 218 0.33 9.44 -1.80
N GLU A 219 -0.51 10.11 -1.03
CA GLU A 219 -0.87 11.51 -1.26
C GLU A 219 0.35 12.44 -1.24
N ASP A 220 1.26 12.28 -0.28
CA ASP A 220 2.48 13.08 -0.16
C ASP A 220 3.45 12.87 -1.32
N GLU A 221 3.54 11.64 -1.85
CA GLU A 221 4.37 11.33 -3.03
C GLU A 221 3.74 11.88 -4.30
N ALA A 222 2.43 11.71 -4.44
CA ALA A 222 1.66 12.27 -5.55
C ALA A 222 1.80 13.80 -5.59
N TRP A 223 1.72 14.46 -4.43
CA TRP A 223 1.92 15.89 -4.30
C TRP A 223 3.31 16.34 -4.76
N ARG A 224 4.38 15.70 -4.26
CA ARG A 224 5.75 16.03 -4.66
C ARG A 224 5.97 15.84 -6.16
N LEU A 225 5.45 14.75 -6.73
CA LEU A 225 5.56 14.47 -8.16
C LEU A 225 4.77 15.49 -8.98
N ALA A 226 3.59 15.88 -8.52
CA ALA A 226 2.78 16.91 -9.15
C ALA A 226 3.48 18.27 -9.14
N LEU A 227 4.12 18.67 -8.04
CA LEU A 227 4.88 19.93 -7.96
C LEU A 227 5.99 19.99 -9.02
N ARG A 228 6.69 18.90 -9.31
CA ARG A 228 7.67 18.85 -10.42
C ARG A 228 7.00 19.13 -11.77
N TRP A 229 5.83 18.53 -12.01
CA TRP A 229 5.08 18.80 -13.24
C TRP A 229 4.56 20.22 -13.33
N PHE A 230 4.12 20.81 -12.22
CA PHE A 230 3.72 22.20 -12.19
C PHE A 230 4.90 23.12 -12.53
N GLY A 231 6.12 22.84 -12.04
CA GLY A 231 7.30 23.68 -12.25
C GLY A 231 7.00 25.13 -11.88
N ASP A 232 7.39 26.07 -12.76
CA ASP A 232 7.16 27.51 -12.55
C ASP A 232 5.77 28.00 -13.02
N ARG A 233 4.87 27.10 -13.41
CA ARG A 233 3.53 27.47 -13.83
C ARG A 233 2.72 28.02 -12.67
N ARG A 234 1.91 29.04 -12.94
CA ARG A 234 0.91 29.48 -11.96
C ARG A 234 -0.05 28.32 -11.65
N PRO A 235 -0.33 28.03 -10.35
CA PRO A 235 -1.16 26.89 -9.94
C PRO A 235 -2.49 26.78 -10.69
N VAL A 236 -3.17 27.89 -10.94
CA VAL A 236 -4.45 27.93 -11.64
C VAL A 236 -4.41 27.28 -13.04
N TYR A 237 -3.32 27.44 -13.78
CA TYR A 237 -3.22 26.88 -15.13
C TYR A 237 -2.92 25.38 -15.10
N GLY A 238 -1.98 24.96 -14.25
CA GLY A 238 -1.70 23.53 -14.06
C GLY A 238 -2.91 22.78 -13.50
N ALA A 239 -3.59 23.36 -12.50
CA ALA A 239 -4.83 22.82 -11.95
C ALA A 239 -5.92 22.65 -13.02
N ALA A 240 -6.12 23.66 -13.87
CA ALA A 240 -7.11 23.59 -14.94
C ALA A 240 -6.78 22.47 -15.95
N GLN A 241 -5.50 22.30 -16.34
CA GLN A 241 -5.07 21.23 -17.23
C GLN A 241 -5.26 19.87 -16.61
N LEU A 242 -4.86 19.69 -15.34
CA LEU A 242 -4.95 18.42 -14.62
C LEU A 242 -6.40 18.00 -14.43
N LEU A 243 -7.27 18.92 -13.99
CA LEU A 243 -8.69 18.64 -13.83
C LEU A 243 -9.38 18.36 -15.18
N TYR A 244 -9.00 19.06 -16.25
CA TYR A 244 -9.56 18.77 -17.57
C TYR A 244 -9.24 17.36 -18.04
N ALA A 245 -8.01 16.89 -17.83
CA ALA A 245 -7.62 15.51 -18.11
C ALA A 245 -8.40 14.51 -17.22
N ALA A 246 -8.58 14.86 -15.94
CA ALA A 246 -9.27 14.03 -14.96
C ALA A 246 -10.76 13.81 -15.28
N GLU A 247 -11.43 14.70 -16.02
CA GLU A 247 -12.83 14.49 -16.42
C GLU A 247 -13.04 13.16 -17.13
N TYR A 248 -12.07 12.75 -17.94
CA TYR A 248 -12.15 11.53 -18.78
C TYR A 248 -11.35 10.35 -18.21
N ALA A 249 -10.68 10.56 -17.10
CA ALA A 249 -9.81 9.57 -16.46
C ALA A 249 -10.60 8.54 -15.62
N ALA A 250 -9.93 7.46 -15.22
CA ALA A 250 -10.49 6.50 -14.27
C ALA A 250 -10.71 7.15 -12.88
N PRO A 251 -11.62 6.60 -12.04
CA PRO A 251 -11.87 7.14 -10.69
C PRO A 251 -10.62 7.38 -9.86
N VAL A 252 -9.68 6.45 -9.85
CA VAL A 252 -8.44 6.56 -9.08
C VAL A 252 -7.54 7.70 -9.56
N GLU A 253 -7.47 7.92 -10.86
CA GLU A 253 -6.71 9.02 -11.47
C GLU A 253 -7.41 10.36 -11.22
N ARG A 254 -8.74 10.39 -11.31
CA ARG A 254 -9.54 11.58 -11.04
C ARG A 254 -9.42 12.02 -9.59
N VAL A 255 -9.50 11.08 -8.64
CA VAL A 255 -9.30 11.36 -7.21
C VAL A 255 -7.89 11.89 -6.98
N ALA A 256 -6.85 11.29 -7.57
CA ALA A 256 -5.48 11.82 -7.44
C ALA A 256 -5.34 13.27 -7.95
N ALA A 257 -5.99 13.60 -9.08
CA ALA A 257 -6.02 14.99 -9.55
C ALA A 257 -6.73 15.94 -8.59
N VAL A 258 -7.85 15.49 -8.02
CA VAL A 258 -8.65 16.26 -7.05
C VAL A 258 -7.83 16.55 -5.80
N ASP A 259 -7.17 15.52 -5.24
CA ASP A 259 -6.35 15.62 -4.02
C ASP A 259 -5.19 16.62 -4.25
N VAL A 260 -4.46 16.47 -5.37
CA VAL A 260 -3.38 17.42 -5.75
C VAL A 260 -3.91 18.85 -5.92
N VAL A 261 -5.01 19.04 -6.63
CA VAL A 261 -5.52 20.40 -6.87
C VAL A 261 -6.08 21.04 -5.59
N ALA A 262 -6.64 20.24 -4.69
CA ALA A 262 -7.10 20.72 -3.39
C ALA A 262 -5.94 21.28 -2.54
N GLY A 263 -4.74 20.72 -2.64
CA GLY A 263 -3.54 21.19 -1.94
C GLY A 263 -3.08 22.62 -2.32
N PHE A 264 -3.50 23.14 -3.49
CA PHE A 264 -3.22 24.54 -3.87
C PHE A 264 -4.18 25.57 -3.23
N GLY A 265 -5.17 25.11 -2.48
CA GLY A 265 -6.05 25.99 -1.72
C GLY A 265 -6.79 27.01 -2.58
N GLU A 266 -6.77 28.28 -2.15
CA GLU A 266 -7.47 29.38 -2.79
C GLU A 266 -7.02 29.62 -4.24
N GLU A 267 -5.77 29.37 -4.57
CA GLU A 267 -5.22 29.58 -5.92
C GLU A 267 -5.88 28.67 -6.97
N ALA A 268 -6.45 27.53 -6.55
CA ALA A 268 -7.17 26.62 -7.42
C ALA A 268 -8.65 26.97 -7.63
N LEU A 269 -9.24 27.92 -6.89
CA LEU A 269 -10.67 28.25 -6.98
C LEU A 269 -11.17 28.55 -8.40
N PRO A 270 -10.43 29.29 -9.25
CA PRO A 270 -10.88 29.51 -10.62
C PRO A 270 -10.97 28.22 -11.44
N ALA A 271 -10.06 27.26 -11.21
CA ALA A 271 -10.10 25.95 -11.86
C ALA A 271 -11.32 25.14 -11.39
N TRP A 272 -11.61 25.13 -10.09
CA TRP A 272 -12.80 24.49 -9.54
C TRP A 272 -14.11 25.08 -10.08
N ARG A 273 -14.23 26.41 -10.18
CA ARG A 273 -15.42 27.03 -10.77
C ARG A 273 -15.64 26.60 -12.23
N ASN A 274 -14.57 26.42 -13.01
CA ASN A 274 -14.64 25.88 -14.36
C ASN A 274 -15.17 24.42 -14.41
N CYS A 275 -14.87 23.62 -13.40
CA CYS A 275 -15.29 22.21 -13.31
C CYS A 275 -16.79 22.02 -13.02
N LEU A 276 -17.54 23.05 -12.62
CA LEU A 276 -18.98 22.98 -12.40
C LEU A 276 -19.81 22.57 -13.64
N ARG A 277 -19.25 22.75 -14.84
CA ARG A 277 -19.87 22.34 -16.12
C ARG A 277 -19.51 20.92 -16.56
N HIS A 278 -18.54 20.27 -15.90
CA HIS A 278 -18.04 18.94 -16.23
C HIS A 278 -18.77 17.87 -15.42
N LYS A 279 -19.24 16.81 -16.09
CA LYS A 279 -20.12 15.81 -15.47
C LYS A 279 -19.48 15.11 -14.29
N ASN A 280 -18.26 14.60 -14.48
CA ASN A 280 -17.55 13.79 -13.47
C ASN A 280 -16.82 14.63 -12.42
N LEU A 281 -16.44 15.86 -12.75
CA LEU A 281 -15.77 16.78 -11.83
C LEU A 281 -16.72 17.69 -11.05
N ARG A 282 -17.97 17.86 -11.51
CA ARG A 282 -18.93 18.74 -10.85
C ARG A 282 -19.16 18.46 -9.38
N PRO A 283 -19.35 17.18 -8.94
CA PRO A 283 -19.50 16.90 -7.51
C PRO A 283 -18.25 17.25 -6.70
N HIS A 284 -17.05 16.97 -7.21
CA HIS A 284 -15.79 17.36 -6.59
C HIS A 284 -15.65 18.89 -6.49
N ALA A 285 -15.95 19.60 -7.57
CA ALA A 285 -15.87 21.06 -7.59
C ALA A 285 -16.86 21.72 -6.60
N MET A 286 -18.08 21.17 -6.49
CA MET A 286 -19.06 21.66 -5.51
C MET A 286 -18.60 21.43 -4.07
N ALA A 287 -17.97 20.28 -3.78
CA ALA A 287 -17.40 19.99 -2.47
C ALA A 287 -16.23 20.93 -2.17
N ALA A 288 -15.29 21.09 -3.09
CA ALA A 288 -14.13 21.97 -2.95
C ALA A 288 -14.52 23.42 -2.76
N LEU A 289 -15.41 23.96 -3.59
CA LEU A 289 -15.88 25.34 -3.45
C LEU A 289 -16.61 25.57 -2.13
N LYS A 290 -17.37 24.58 -1.66
CA LYS A 290 -18.06 24.68 -0.36
C LYS A 290 -17.12 24.75 0.82
N SER A 291 -16.00 24.03 0.81
CA SER A 291 -14.99 24.12 1.87
C SER A 291 -14.36 25.52 1.99
N TRP A 292 -14.39 26.29 0.90
CA TRP A 292 -13.96 27.70 0.85
C TRP A 292 -15.12 28.70 1.01
N GLY A 293 -16.29 28.25 1.44
CA GLY A 293 -17.45 29.10 1.68
C GLY A 293 -18.22 29.50 0.41
N GLU A 294 -17.88 28.95 -0.75
CA GLU A 294 -18.56 29.20 -2.01
C GLU A 294 -19.63 28.15 -2.35
N GLY A 295 -20.75 28.61 -2.89
CA GLY A 295 -21.79 27.71 -3.41
C GLY A 295 -22.61 26.97 -2.34
N ARG A 296 -23.48 26.06 -2.80
CA ARG A 296 -24.44 25.33 -1.96
C ARG A 296 -23.91 24.00 -1.39
N GLY A 297 -22.76 23.54 -1.88
CA GLY A 297 -22.24 22.19 -1.58
C GLY A 297 -22.97 21.11 -2.37
N VAL A 298 -22.67 19.86 -2.03
CA VAL A 298 -23.21 18.66 -2.69
C VAL A 298 -24.57 18.27 -2.08
N ASP A 299 -25.52 17.87 -2.92
CA ASP A 299 -26.77 17.25 -2.51
C ASP A 299 -26.61 15.75 -2.19
N GLY A 300 -27.70 15.09 -1.84
CA GLY A 300 -27.68 13.67 -1.48
C GLY A 300 -27.26 12.74 -2.62
N ALA A 301 -27.68 13.02 -3.86
CA ALA A 301 -27.30 12.21 -5.03
C ALA A 301 -25.82 12.39 -5.35
N GLN A 302 -25.33 13.63 -5.35
CA GLN A 302 -23.94 13.96 -5.56
C GLN A 302 -23.03 13.38 -4.47
N ARG A 303 -23.51 13.35 -3.22
CA ARG A 303 -22.77 12.71 -2.11
C ARG A 303 -22.64 11.21 -2.35
N ARG A 304 -23.70 10.51 -2.75
CA ARG A 304 -23.64 9.07 -3.07
C ARG A 304 -22.70 8.82 -4.26
N TRP A 305 -22.73 9.71 -5.25
CA TRP A 305 -21.82 9.64 -6.39
C TRP A 305 -20.34 9.77 -5.94
N LEU A 306 -20.01 10.76 -5.09
CA LEU A 306 -18.67 10.93 -4.53
C LEU A 306 -18.23 9.73 -3.69
N ILE A 307 -19.11 9.19 -2.84
CA ILE A 307 -18.80 7.99 -2.06
C ILE A 307 -18.42 6.83 -2.99
N THR A 308 -19.17 6.64 -4.08
CA THR A 308 -18.86 5.61 -5.08
C THR A 308 -17.51 5.85 -5.74
N GLU A 309 -17.23 7.09 -6.12
CA GLU A 309 -15.98 7.50 -6.75
C GLU A 309 -14.76 7.19 -5.87
N TYR A 310 -14.80 7.65 -4.62
CA TYR A 310 -13.70 7.39 -3.66
C TYR A 310 -13.59 5.90 -3.29
N ALA A 311 -14.69 5.16 -3.24
CA ALA A 311 -14.66 3.71 -3.03
C ALA A 311 -14.00 2.97 -4.20
N LEU A 312 -14.25 3.38 -5.44
CA LEU A 312 -13.57 2.83 -6.62
C LEU A 312 -12.07 3.17 -6.63
N ALA A 313 -11.71 4.39 -6.23
CA ALA A 313 -10.31 4.77 -6.06
C ALA A 313 -9.63 3.95 -4.95
N ALA A 314 -10.28 3.75 -3.81
CA ALA A 314 -9.78 2.90 -2.73
C ALA A 314 -9.60 1.44 -3.19
N ARG A 315 -10.56 0.89 -3.96
CA ARG A 315 -10.45 -0.45 -4.57
C ARG A 315 -9.19 -0.55 -5.46
N ALA A 316 -8.95 0.45 -6.28
CA ALA A 316 -7.82 0.45 -7.21
C ALA A 316 -6.47 0.59 -6.49
N ARG A 317 -6.39 1.41 -5.45
CA ARG A 317 -5.16 1.65 -4.68
C ARG A 317 -4.86 0.54 -3.67
N ARG A 318 -5.86 0.05 -2.93
CA ARG A 318 -5.67 -0.79 -1.73
C ARG A 318 -6.48 -2.09 -1.72
N GLY A 319 -7.32 -2.28 -2.74
CA GLY A 319 -8.10 -3.52 -2.91
C GLY A 319 -9.55 -3.42 -2.42
N LEU A 320 -10.28 -4.50 -2.64
CA LEU A 320 -11.73 -4.54 -2.46
C LEU A 320 -12.17 -4.39 -0.99
N GLU A 321 -11.34 -4.85 -0.04
CA GLU A 321 -11.61 -4.73 1.40
C GLU A 321 -11.62 -3.26 1.84
N ASP A 322 -10.68 -2.45 1.36
CA ASP A 322 -10.65 -1.02 1.66
C ASP A 322 -11.86 -0.28 1.08
N ALA A 323 -12.27 -0.65 -0.13
CA ALA A 323 -13.51 -0.13 -0.72
C ALA A 323 -14.73 -0.51 0.12
N PHE A 324 -14.81 -1.76 0.62
CA PHE A 324 -15.87 -2.20 1.50
C PHE A 324 -15.94 -1.36 2.76
N HIS A 325 -14.82 -1.17 3.45
CA HIS A 325 -14.79 -0.35 4.66
C HIS A 325 -15.20 1.10 4.38
N TYR A 326 -14.72 1.69 3.28
CA TYR A 326 -15.08 3.05 2.91
C TYR A 326 -16.59 3.20 2.67
N VAL A 327 -17.20 2.29 1.91
CA VAL A 327 -18.65 2.29 1.63
C VAL A 327 -19.45 2.09 2.92
N ARG A 328 -19.07 1.12 3.77
CA ARG A 328 -19.73 0.85 5.04
C ARG A 328 -19.73 2.08 5.94
N ASP A 329 -18.59 2.71 6.12
CA ASP A 329 -18.39 3.87 6.99
C ASP A 329 -19.13 5.13 6.45
N SER A 330 -19.47 5.11 5.16
CA SER A 330 -20.17 6.19 4.45
C SER A 330 -21.69 5.98 4.32
N GLY A 331 -22.26 4.92 4.93
CA GLY A 331 -23.70 4.66 4.92
C GLY A 331 -24.13 3.30 4.37
N GLY A 332 -23.15 2.37 4.20
CA GLY A 332 -23.42 1.00 3.80
C GLY A 332 -23.66 0.79 2.31
N LEU A 333 -23.96 -0.46 1.92
CA LEU A 333 -24.13 -0.84 0.51
C LEU A 333 -25.29 -0.13 -0.20
N ALA A 334 -26.32 0.31 0.54
CA ALA A 334 -27.45 1.06 0.00
C ALA A 334 -27.00 2.35 -0.72
N VAL A 335 -25.88 2.96 -0.32
CA VAL A 335 -25.33 4.12 -1.00
C VAL A 335 -25.00 3.82 -2.47
N LEU A 336 -24.54 2.60 -2.77
CA LEU A 336 -24.18 2.18 -4.12
C LEU A 336 -25.43 1.84 -4.96
N GLU A 337 -26.49 1.31 -4.34
CA GLU A 337 -27.75 0.99 -5.03
C GLU A 337 -28.41 2.26 -5.57
N ASP A 338 -28.37 3.34 -4.80
CA ASP A 338 -28.99 4.63 -5.13
C ASP A 338 -28.04 5.59 -5.86
N SER A 339 -26.81 5.15 -6.20
CA SER A 339 -25.82 6.00 -6.88
C SER A 339 -25.98 5.90 -8.40
N ASP A 340 -25.97 7.05 -9.07
CA ASP A 340 -25.96 7.16 -10.54
C ASP A 340 -24.54 7.10 -11.13
N HIS A 341 -23.53 6.83 -10.31
CA HIS A 341 -22.16 6.61 -10.77
C HIS A 341 -22.06 5.35 -11.63
N SER A 342 -21.38 5.42 -12.79
CA SER A 342 -21.28 4.31 -13.75
C SER A 342 -20.68 3.02 -13.16
N GLY A 343 -19.76 3.13 -12.20
CA GLY A 343 -19.12 2.00 -11.52
C GLY A 343 -19.89 1.45 -10.32
N ALA A 344 -20.99 2.10 -9.87
CA ALA A 344 -21.71 1.74 -8.65
C ALA A 344 -22.21 0.30 -8.65
N ARG A 345 -22.86 -0.12 -9.74
CA ARG A 345 -23.44 -1.46 -9.87
C ARG A 345 -22.38 -2.57 -9.87
N GLU A 346 -21.25 -2.34 -10.52
CA GLU A 346 -20.14 -3.31 -10.53
C GLU A 346 -19.53 -3.43 -9.13
N LEU A 347 -19.24 -2.29 -8.48
CA LEU A 347 -18.69 -2.26 -7.14
C LEU A 347 -19.64 -2.93 -6.13
N HIS A 348 -20.94 -2.60 -6.16
CA HIS A 348 -21.95 -3.23 -5.31
C HIS A 348 -21.95 -4.75 -5.46
N ARG A 349 -21.95 -5.25 -6.71
CA ARG A 349 -21.90 -6.69 -6.99
C ARG A 349 -20.61 -7.33 -6.45
N ALA A 350 -19.47 -6.70 -6.65
CA ALA A 350 -18.18 -7.22 -6.18
C ALA A 350 -18.12 -7.28 -4.65
N LEU A 351 -18.59 -6.24 -3.95
CA LEU A 351 -18.63 -6.19 -2.48
C LEU A 351 -19.60 -7.22 -1.88
N THR A 352 -20.78 -7.39 -2.51
CA THR A 352 -21.78 -8.39 -2.09
C THR A 352 -21.23 -9.81 -2.29
N ALA A 353 -20.61 -10.09 -3.43
CA ALA A 353 -20.05 -11.41 -3.73
C ALA A 353 -18.86 -11.78 -2.81
N ALA A 354 -18.04 -10.81 -2.42
CA ALA A 354 -16.91 -11.02 -1.54
C ALA A 354 -17.32 -11.39 -0.10
N ASN A 355 -18.58 -11.08 0.29
CA ASN A 355 -19.16 -11.43 1.59
C ASN A 355 -18.21 -11.15 2.76
N PHE A 356 -17.63 -9.92 2.78
CA PHE A 356 -16.71 -9.51 3.83
C PHE A 356 -17.36 -9.62 5.20
N ARG A 357 -16.72 -10.37 6.09
CA ARG A 357 -17.13 -10.43 7.49
C ARG A 357 -16.35 -9.40 8.28
N VAL A 358 -17.06 -8.46 8.84
CA VAL A 358 -16.45 -7.54 9.80
C VAL A 358 -16.05 -8.34 11.03
N ARG A 359 -14.78 -8.27 11.39
CA ARG A 359 -14.23 -8.91 12.57
C ARG A 359 -13.95 -7.90 13.65
N VAL A 360 -13.95 -8.36 14.88
CA VAL A 360 -13.49 -7.60 16.03
C VAL A 360 -12.18 -8.21 16.50
N GLN A 361 -11.18 -7.37 16.72
CA GLN A 361 -9.87 -7.77 17.24
C GLN A 361 -9.83 -7.53 18.75
N GLN A 362 -9.47 -8.56 19.51
CA GLN A 362 -9.10 -8.40 20.89
C GLN A 362 -7.61 -8.06 20.94
N LEU A 363 -7.32 -6.81 21.25
CA LEU A 363 -5.95 -6.32 21.33
C LEU A 363 -5.52 -6.29 22.79
N LYS A 364 -4.31 -6.80 23.07
CA LYS A 364 -3.59 -6.56 24.32
C LYS A 364 -2.60 -5.43 24.10
N ILE A 365 -2.74 -4.35 24.83
CA ILE A 365 -1.87 -3.20 24.86
C ILE A 365 -1.06 -3.29 26.13
N SER A 366 0.26 -3.46 26.05
CA SER A 366 1.15 -3.64 27.19
C SER A 366 2.21 -2.56 27.16
N ARG A 367 2.38 -1.85 28.28
CA ARG A 367 3.46 -0.91 28.49
C ARG A 367 4.70 -1.62 29.02
N THR A 368 5.89 -1.14 28.70
CA THR A 368 7.17 -1.70 29.17
C THR A 368 7.29 -1.71 30.70
N THR A 369 6.57 -0.84 31.41
CA THR A 369 6.50 -0.75 32.88
C THR A 369 5.58 -1.80 33.53
N GLY A 370 4.89 -2.64 32.76
CA GLY A 370 4.06 -3.74 33.24
C GLY A 370 2.55 -3.50 33.23
N GLU A 371 2.10 -2.26 33.02
CA GLU A 371 0.68 -1.96 32.83
C GLU A 371 0.17 -2.54 31.52
N TRP A 372 -1.07 -3.01 31.50
CA TRP A 372 -1.67 -3.54 30.28
C TRP A 372 -3.20 -3.41 30.28
N TRP A 373 -3.76 -3.33 29.07
CA TRP A 373 -5.20 -3.30 28.81
C TRP A 373 -5.57 -4.32 27.74
N ARG A 374 -6.80 -4.80 27.78
CA ARG A 374 -7.43 -5.52 26.67
C ARG A 374 -8.59 -4.71 26.14
N VAL A 375 -8.61 -4.51 24.85
CA VAL A 375 -9.64 -3.75 24.17
C VAL A 375 -10.15 -4.51 22.96
N LEU A 376 -11.47 -4.47 22.75
CA LEU A 376 -12.14 -4.98 21.56
C LEU A 376 -12.26 -3.85 20.56
N VAL A 377 -11.70 -4.03 19.38
CA VAL A 377 -11.65 -3.00 18.32
C VAL A 377 -12.10 -3.61 16.99
N PRO A 378 -12.98 -2.95 16.22
CA PRO A 378 -13.31 -3.40 14.87
C PRO A 378 -12.06 -3.47 13.99
N ALA A 379 -11.92 -4.54 13.20
CA ALA A 379 -10.74 -4.75 12.35
C ALA A 379 -10.58 -3.67 11.24
N GLY A 380 -11.66 -2.98 10.91
CA GLY A 380 -11.65 -1.85 9.98
C GLY A 380 -11.13 -0.52 10.57
N THR A 381 -10.79 -0.48 11.86
CA THR A 381 -10.19 0.69 12.52
C THR A 381 -8.81 0.99 11.95
N THR A 382 -8.44 2.26 11.80
CA THR A 382 -7.10 2.68 11.35
C THR A 382 -6.11 2.75 12.51
N LEU A 383 -4.80 2.86 12.23
CA LEU A 383 -3.80 3.10 13.27
C LEU A 383 -4.03 4.45 13.97
N GLY A 384 -4.41 5.51 13.25
CA GLY A 384 -4.73 6.80 13.87
C GLY A 384 -5.89 6.71 14.86
N ALA A 385 -6.94 5.94 14.54
CA ALA A 385 -8.01 5.68 15.49
C ALA A 385 -7.54 4.78 16.66
N LEU A 386 -6.59 3.86 16.45
CA LEU A 386 -5.96 3.09 17.51
C LEU A 386 -5.11 3.98 18.43
N HIS A 387 -4.41 4.99 17.88
CA HIS A 387 -3.71 6.02 18.68
C HIS A 387 -4.64 6.65 19.71
N GLU A 388 -5.82 7.11 19.27
CA GLU A 388 -6.81 7.71 20.15
C GLU A 388 -7.30 6.74 21.25
N ILE A 389 -7.46 5.46 20.92
CA ILE A 389 -7.80 4.43 21.90
C ILE A 389 -6.68 4.28 22.93
N VAL A 390 -5.42 4.15 22.50
CA VAL A 390 -4.26 4.03 23.41
C VAL A 390 -4.12 5.26 24.30
N ARG A 391 -4.29 6.45 23.72
CA ARG A 391 -4.23 7.73 24.44
C ARG A 391 -5.25 7.79 25.58
N ILE A 392 -6.49 7.34 25.32
CA ILE A 392 -7.56 7.27 26.31
C ILE A 392 -7.22 6.24 27.41
N LEU A 393 -6.80 5.03 27.03
CA LEU A 393 -6.49 3.93 27.95
C LEU A 393 -5.34 4.29 28.89
N ALA A 394 -4.27 4.86 28.34
CA ALA A 394 -3.09 5.24 29.09
C ALA A 394 -3.23 6.58 29.85
N GLY A 395 -4.31 7.33 29.62
CA GLY A 395 -4.55 8.63 30.27
C GLY A 395 -3.64 9.75 29.74
N HIS A 396 -3.08 9.60 28.54
CA HIS A 396 -2.25 10.65 27.94
C HIS A 396 -3.08 11.90 27.64
N ARG A 397 -2.47 13.05 27.95
CA ARG A 397 -3.05 14.38 27.71
C ARG A 397 -2.11 15.15 26.80
N GLY A 398 -2.58 15.59 25.68
CA GLY A 398 -1.79 16.32 24.69
C GLY A 398 -1.76 15.59 23.35
N ASP A 399 -1.16 16.27 22.37
CA ASP A 399 -1.02 15.82 20.99
C ASP A 399 0.48 15.72 20.69
N GLU A 400 1.14 14.84 21.44
CA GLU A 400 2.58 14.64 21.35
C GLU A 400 2.93 13.80 20.12
N LEU A 401 4.14 13.98 19.60
CA LEU A 401 4.67 13.17 18.52
C LEU A 401 4.61 11.68 18.88
N HIS A 402 4.08 10.87 17.98
CA HIS A 402 3.95 9.43 18.19
C HIS A 402 4.29 8.66 16.92
N GLU A 403 4.63 7.39 17.10
CA GLU A 403 4.86 6.49 15.97
C GLU A 403 4.37 5.08 16.27
N PHE A 404 3.89 4.42 15.23
CA PHE A 404 3.69 2.97 15.18
C PHE A 404 4.80 2.33 14.35
N GLU A 405 5.29 1.17 14.79
CA GLU A 405 6.18 0.33 13.99
C GLU A 405 5.51 -1.01 13.73
N VAL A 406 5.21 -1.27 12.45
CA VAL A 406 4.53 -2.48 11.94
C VAL A 406 5.44 -3.16 10.93
N ASP A 407 5.95 -4.35 11.23
CA ASP A 407 6.83 -5.13 10.34
C ASP A 407 7.98 -4.29 9.72
N GLY A 408 8.52 -3.35 10.54
CA GLY A 408 9.60 -2.47 10.15
C GLY A 408 9.17 -1.18 9.43
N ALA A 409 7.93 -1.00 9.02
CA ALA A 409 7.40 0.27 8.52
C ALA A 409 6.96 1.15 9.69
N ARG A 410 7.22 2.46 9.60
CA ARG A 410 6.77 3.46 10.57
C ARG A 410 5.57 4.21 10.06
N TYR A 411 4.65 4.50 10.99
CA TYR A 411 3.42 5.24 10.72
C TYR A 411 3.24 6.30 11.79
N SER A 412 2.76 7.46 11.40
CA SER A 412 2.45 8.58 12.30
C SER A 412 1.40 9.48 11.64
N ASP A 413 0.90 10.45 12.39
CA ASP A 413 0.05 11.49 11.83
C ASP A 413 0.86 12.35 10.83
N PRO A 414 0.39 12.55 9.61
CA PRO A 414 1.04 13.40 8.61
C PRO A 414 1.33 14.82 9.09
N PHE A 415 0.50 15.37 9.98
CA PHE A 415 0.72 16.71 10.57
C PHE A 415 1.99 16.81 11.42
N HIS A 416 2.54 15.67 11.87
CA HIS A 416 3.80 15.65 12.62
C HIS A 416 5.03 15.95 11.74
N GLY A 417 4.89 15.91 10.41
CA GLY A 417 5.97 16.24 9.47
C GLY A 417 7.17 15.29 9.54
N LEU A 418 6.99 14.05 10.02
CA LEU A 418 8.04 13.05 10.11
C LEU A 418 8.28 12.43 8.73
N ALA A 419 9.33 12.86 8.06
CA ALA A 419 9.59 12.61 6.63
C ALA A 419 9.66 11.11 6.20
N GLU A 420 9.91 10.20 7.15
CA GLU A 420 10.06 8.76 6.88
C GLU A 420 8.84 7.94 7.33
N HIS A 421 7.78 8.60 7.80
CA HIS A 421 6.59 7.93 8.31
C HIS A 421 5.49 7.92 7.24
N ARG A 422 4.75 6.80 7.21
CA ARG A 422 3.53 6.66 6.41
C ARG A 422 2.35 7.20 7.19
N ASP A 423 1.30 7.58 6.47
CA ASP A 423 0.05 8.02 7.08
C ASP A 423 -0.63 6.87 7.85
N GLU A 424 -0.80 7.05 9.15
CA GLU A 424 -1.46 6.11 10.04
C GLU A 424 -2.97 6.01 9.79
N HIS A 425 -3.56 6.98 9.12
CA HIS A 425 -4.98 6.96 8.75
C HIS A 425 -5.26 6.11 7.51
N GLU A 426 -4.25 5.77 6.73
CA GLU A 426 -4.39 4.96 5.53
C GLU A 426 -4.32 3.44 5.77
N ILE A 427 -3.81 2.99 6.92
CA ILE A 427 -3.67 1.56 7.22
C ILE A 427 -4.69 1.10 8.27
N ARG A 428 -5.36 -0.01 7.99
CA ARG A 428 -6.38 -0.60 8.87
C ARG A 428 -5.82 -1.76 9.70
N LEU A 429 -6.39 -1.97 10.87
CA LEU A 429 -6.00 -3.05 11.78
C LEU A 429 -6.17 -4.45 11.16
N SER A 430 -7.09 -4.63 10.21
CA SER A 430 -7.21 -5.89 9.44
C SER A 430 -5.93 -6.23 8.69
N LYS A 431 -5.19 -5.24 8.20
CA LYS A 431 -3.89 -5.42 7.54
C LYS A 431 -2.74 -5.60 8.53
N VAL A 432 -2.78 -4.85 9.62
CA VAL A 432 -1.76 -4.89 10.68
C VAL A 432 -1.83 -6.20 11.47
N PHE A 433 -3.04 -6.62 11.80
CA PHE A 433 -3.32 -7.82 12.60
C PHE A 433 -4.20 -8.82 11.84
N PRO A 434 -3.75 -9.36 10.71
CA PRO A 434 -4.54 -10.33 9.93
C PRO A 434 -4.82 -11.63 10.70
N ARG A 435 -4.06 -11.89 11.77
CA ARG A 435 -4.15 -13.14 12.56
C ARG A 435 -3.83 -12.90 14.02
N PRO A 436 -4.35 -13.74 14.94
CA PRO A 436 -3.88 -13.77 16.33
C PRO A 436 -2.37 -14.02 16.40
N GLY A 437 -1.70 -13.32 17.32
CA GLY A 437 -0.25 -13.34 17.49
C GLY A 437 0.51 -12.25 16.73
N ASN A 438 -0.10 -11.58 15.74
CA ASN A 438 0.53 -10.39 15.15
C ASN A 438 0.62 -9.28 16.19
N GLY A 439 1.68 -8.48 16.09
CA GLY A 439 1.92 -7.38 17.03
C GLY A 439 2.68 -6.23 16.38
N LEU A 440 2.56 -5.07 16.99
CA LEU A 440 3.29 -3.85 16.62
C LEU A 440 3.90 -3.20 17.86
N SER A 441 4.85 -2.30 17.64
CA SER A 441 5.35 -1.37 18.67
C SER A 441 4.70 0.00 18.46
N TYR A 442 4.42 0.68 19.55
CA TYR A 442 3.88 2.05 19.55
C TYR A 442 4.66 2.89 20.55
N ALA A 443 5.10 4.07 20.17
CA ALA A 443 5.77 5.04 21.01
C ALA A 443 4.97 6.36 21.01
N TYR A 444 4.70 6.87 22.22
CA TYR A 444 4.07 8.16 22.44
C TYR A 444 5.06 9.11 23.11
N ASP A 445 5.09 10.38 22.71
CA ASP A 445 6.07 11.39 23.11
C ASP A 445 7.50 10.97 22.73
N LEU A 446 7.86 11.17 21.44
CA LEU A 446 9.15 10.74 20.91
C LEU A 446 10.37 11.42 21.58
N ALA A 447 10.15 12.50 22.34
CA ALA A 447 11.20 13.14 23.13
C ALA A 447 11.49 12.38 24.43
N GLN A 448 10.45 11.80 25.05
CA GLN A 448 10.53 10.94 26.24
C GLN A 448 9.59 9.74 26.07
N PRO A 449 9.98 8.74 25.27
CA PRO A 449 9.05 7.78 24.71
C PRO A 449 8.42 6.87 25.76
N TRP A 450 7.09 6.82 25.72
CA TRP A 450 6.28 5.83 26.38
C TRP A 450 6.03 4.69 25.42
N GLU A 451 6.71 3.59 25.64
CA GLU A 451 6.69 2.45 24.73
C GLU A 451 5.61 1.44 25.08
N TYR A 452 4.89 1.00 24.06
CA TYR A 452 3.82 0.01 24.15
C TYR A 452 4.05 -1.11 23.13
N ARG A 453 3.73 -2.33 23.56
CA ARG A 453 3.57 -3.48 22.66
C ARG A 453 2.09 -3.77 22.51
N ILE A 454 1.58 -3.76 21.28
CA ILE A 454 0.20 -4.07 20.96
C ILE A 454 0.15 -5.39 20.22
N THR A 455 -0.63 -6.34 20.72
CA THR A 455 -0.73 -7.70 20.14
C THR A 455 -2.18 -8.09 19.97
N CYS A 456 -2.54 -8.61 18.80
CA CYS A 456 -3.83 -9.22 18.56
C CYS A 456 -3.87 -10.59 19.22
N GLU A 457 -4.70 -10.76 20.25
CA GLU A 457 -4.86 -12.04 20.94
C GLU A 457 -5.90 -12.95 20.25
N LYS A 458 -6.99 -12.34 19.72
CA LYS A 458 -8.11 -13.06 19.11
C LYS A 458 -8.76 -12.25 17.99
N LEU A 459 -9.33 -12.97 17.04
CA LEU A 459 -10.31 -12.45 16.08
C LEU A 459 -11.70 -12.99 16.47
N LEU A 460 -12.66 -12.10 16.66
CA LEU A 460 -13.99 -12.40 17.16
C LEU A 460 -15.04 -11.98 16.14
N GLU A 461 -16.21 -12.61 16.17
CA GLU A 461 -17.39 -12.09 15.51
C GLU A 461 -17.94 -10.89 16.32
N PRO A 462 -18.50 -9.87 15.66
CA PRO A 462 -19.10 -8.74 16.33
C PRO A 462 -20.29 -9.17 17.21
N ASP A 463 -20.39 -8.62 18.42
CA ASP A 463 -21.56 -8.76 19.29
C ASP A 463 -22.39 -7.47 19.22
N PRO A 464 -23.63 -7.50 18.70
CA PRO A 464 -24.51 -6.33 18.62
C PRO A 464 -24.83 -5.69 19.96
N GLY A 465 -24.66 -6.42 21.07
CA GLY A 465 -24.83 -5.91 22.43
C GLY A 465 -23.64 -5.10 22.95
N VAL A 466 -22.52 -5.09 22.22
CA VAL A 466 -21.28 -4.42 22.63
C VAL A 466 -21.01 -3.22 21.73
N ARG A 467 -20.87 -2.03 22.32
CA ARG A 467 -20.41 -0.84 21.59
C ARG A 467 -18.88 -0.81 21.55
N TYR A 468 -18.30 -0.73 20.36
CA TYR A 468 -16.86 -0.69 20.15
C TYR A 468 -16.32 0.74 19.97
N PRO A 469 -15.07 1.04 20.42
CA PRO A 469 -14.16 0.15 21.13
C PRO A 469 -14.64 -0.12 22.56
N ALA A 470 -14.36 -1.31 23.10
CA ALA A 470 -14.74 -1.69 24.46
C ALA A 470 -13.54 -2.25 25.23
N CYS A 471 -13.30 -1.75 26.44
CA CYS A 471 -12.27 -2.29 27.34
C CYS A 471 -12.80 -3.51 28.07
N VAL A 472 -12.07 -4.63 28.04
CA VAL A 472 -12.49 -5.90 28.69
C VAL A 472 -11.56 -6.34 29.82
N SER A 473 -10.50 -5.58 30.12
CA SER A 473 -9.54 -5.91 31.18
C SER A 473 -9.81 -5.23 32.50
N VAL A 474 -10.55 -4.11 32.48
CA VAL A 474 -10.88 -3.30 33.67
C VAL A 474 -12.33 -2.86 33.55
N THR A 475 -13.09 -3.06 34.61
CA THR A 475 -14.45 -2.55 34.71
C THR A 475 -14.39 -1.11 35.27
N ASP A 476 -14.04 -0.16 34.41
CA ASP A 476 -14.05 1.27 34.74
C ASP A 476 -15.13 1.97 33.89
N PRO A 477 -16.27 2.34 34.47
CA PRO A 477 -17.34 3.02 33.74
C PRO A 477 -16.96 4.38 33.16
N GLU A 478 -15.94 5.06 33.73
CA GLU A 478 -15.45 6.31 33.18
C GLU A 478 -14.59 6.07 31.93
N LEU A 479 -13.77 5.03 31.93
CA LEU A 479 -12.98 4.63 30.79
C LEU A 479 -13.88 4.22 29.61
N ASP A 480 -14.92 3.42 29.88
CA ASP A 480 -15.90 3.04 28.86
C ASP A 480 -16.66 4.25 28.31
N ARG A 481 -17.02 5.22 29.16
CA ARG A 481 -17.64 6.47 28.70
C ARG A 481 -16.71 7.31 27.83
N ARG A 482 -15.42 7.34 28.16
CA ARG A 482 -14.42 8.05 27.35
C ARG A 482 -14.20 7.37 26.01
N LEU A 483 -14.06 6.05 25.97
CA LEU A 483 -13.97 5.26 24.74
C LEU A 483 -15.22 5.41 23.86
N ALA A 484 -16.40 5.42 24.47
CA ALA A 484 -17.66 5.60 23.75
C ALA A 484 -17.84 6.99 23.09
N ARG A 485 -17.05 8.00 23.50
CA ARG A 485 -17.00 9.31 22.82
C ARG A 485 -16.27 9.27 21.48
N LEU A 486 -15.43 8.27 21.26
CA LEU A 486 -14.83 8.01 19.96
C LEU A 486 -15.96 7.57 19.02
N ARG A 487 -16.29 8.40 18.03
CA ARG A 487 -17.32 8.12 17.01
C ARG A 487 -16.77 7.15 15.97
N MET A 488 -16.54 5.90 16.38
CA MET A 488 -16.04 4.88 15.48
C MET A 488 -17.20 4.14 14.79
N PRO A 489 -17.04 3.75 13.50
CA PRO A 489 -18.00 2.91 12.82
C PRO A 489 -18.19 1.60 13.57
N GLN A 490 -19.45 1.23 13.80
CA GLN A 490 -19.77 -0.03 14.44
C GLN A 490 -19.74 -1.18 13.43
N PRO A 491 -19.34 -2.40 13.83
CA PRO A 491 -19.22 -3.54 12.90
C PRO A 491 -20.51 -3.94 12.20
N TRP A 492 -21.67 -3.57 12.77
CA TRP A 492 -23.01 -3.90 12.26
C TRP A 492 -23.71 -2.71 11.58
N ALA A 493 -23.08 -1.54 11.50
CA ALA A 493 -23.66 -0.34 10.89
C ALA A 493 -23.58 -0.36 9.36
#